data_a9791f0a93ca83a89be493dd8e50fbee
#
_entry.id   a9791f0a93ca83a89be493dd8e50fbee
#
_cell.length_a   1.000
_cell.length_b   1.000
_cell.length_c   1.000
_cell.angle_alpha   90.00
_cell.angle_beta   90.00
_cell.angle_gamma   90.00
#
_symmetry.space_group_name_H-M   'P 1'
#
loop_
_entity.id
_entity.type
_entity.pdbx_description
1 polymer ?
#
loop_
_entity_poly.entity_id
_entity_poly.type
_entity_poly.pdbx_seq_one_letter_code
_entity_poly.pdbx_strand_id
1 'polypeptide(L)'
;VNFINEDHGHKYDLLKVALVHHRFGWIHPFGNGNGRTVRLLTYAMLLKYGFNIGDYGRLINPTAIFCCDREKYYEMLSIADEGTDKALLTWSKYVLDGLLNERKKLNVLLDYESVKTKIFKPAIDSALSNGFISKDEHKLISFISQNGSIAASMISKEFNLTTDQASYRIK
;
A
#
# COMPACT_ATOMS: atom_id res chain seq x y z
N VAL A 1 11.83 24.78 12.35
CA VAL A 1 11.45 24.00 13.54
C VAL A 1 10.17 24.54 14.16
N ASN A 2 10.00 25.85 14.32
CA ASN A 2 8.82 26.45 14.94
C ASN A 2 7.52 26.02 14.24
N PHE A 3 7.43 26.14 12.92
CA PHE A 3 6.27 25.70 12.13
C PHE A 3 5.86 24.24 12.40
N ILE A 4 6.83 23.35 12.62
CA ILE A 4 6.56 21.92 12.89
C ILE A 4 5.94 21.73 14.27
N ASN A 5 6.37 22.52 15.25
CA ASN A 5 5.93 22.40 16.65
C ASN A 5 4.66 23.19 16.95
N GLU A 6 4.33 24.18 16.14
CA GLU A 6 3.11 24.98 16.31
C GLU A 6 1.88 24.21 15.86
N ASP A 7 0.75 24.43 16.52
CA ASP A 7 -0.53 23.89 16.10
C ASP A 7 -1.14 24.78 15.02
N HIS A 8 -1.15 24.28 13.80
CA HIS A 8 -1.78 24.92 12.65
C HIS A 8 -3.05 24.20 12.20
N GLY A 9 -3.57 23.30 13.04
CA GLY A 9 -4.65 22.38 12.70
C GLY A 9 -4.26 21.31 11.68
N HIS A 10 -5.14 20.35 11.46
CA HIS A 10 -4.89 19.17 10.61
C HIS A 10 -4.58 19.48 9.15
N LYS A 11 -4.89 20.69 8.68
CA LYS A 11 -4.67 21.12 7.30
C LYS A 11 -3.20 20.99 6.85
N TYR A 12 -2.25 21.17 7.77
CA TYR A 12 -0.82 21.21 7.45
C TYR A 12 -0.06 19.95 7.89
N ASP A 13 -0.73 18.94 8.43
CA ASP A 13 -0.08 17.77 9.00
C ASP A 13 0.79 17.03 7.98
N LEU A 14 0.28 16.80 6.77
CA LEU A 14 1.07 16.16 5.70
C LEU A 14 2.21 17.04 5.21
N LEU A 15 2.04 18.36 5.19
CA LEU A 15 3.12 19.28 4.88
C LEU A 15 4.23 19.21 5.93
N LYS A 16 3.86 19.16 7.22
CA LYS A 16 4.81 18.96 8.32
C LYS A 16 5.58 17.64 8.15
N VAL A 17 4.90 16.55 7.77
CA VAL A 17 5.54 15.25 7.48
C VAL A 17 6.60 15.40 6.40
N ALA A 18 6.28 16.05 5.27
CA ALA A 18 7.23 16.24 4.16
C ALA A 18 8.44 17.09 4.59
N LEU A 19 8.20 18.19 5.29
CA LEU A 19 9.27 19.10 5.73
C LEU A 19 10.18 18.46 6.80
N VAL A 20 9.61 17.68 7.73
CA VAL A 20 10.41 16.94 8.74
C VAL A 20 11.28 15.89 8.07
N HIS A 21 10.74 15.17 7.07
CA HIS A 21 11.53 14.18 6.33
C HIS A 21 12.77 14.81 5.70
N HIS A 22 12.60 15.87 4.92
CA HIS A 22 13.71 16.60 4.32
C HIS A 22 14.70 17.12 5.37
N ARG A 23 14.19 17.83 6.40
CA ARG A 23 15.06 18.46 7.40
C ARG A 23 15.87 17.46 8.20
N PHE A 24 15.27 16.32 8.57
CA PHE A 24 16.00 15.25 9.23
C PHE A 24 17.09 14.66 8.34
N GLY A 25 16.79 14.43 7.04
CA GLY A 25 17.75 13.97 6.06
C GLY A 25 18.92 14.93 5.90
N TRP A 26 18.65 16.23 5.87
CA TRP A 26 19.63 17.31 5.76
C TRP A 26 20.52 17.45 7.00
N ILE A 27 19.96 17.40 8.21
CA ILE A 27 20.71 17.44 9.48
C ILE A 27 21.64 16.23 9.61
N HIS A 28 21.22 15.09 9.13
CA HIS A 28 22.00 13.82 9.09
C HIS A 28 22.63 13.44 10.44
N PRO A 29 21.86 13.34 11.56
CA PRO A 29 22.41 13.37 12.91
C PRO A 29 23.21 12.12 13.30
N PHE A 30 23.12 11.01 12.56
CA PHE A 30 23.76 9.76 12.89
C PHE A 30 24.89 9.44 11.89
N GLY A 31 25.95 8.77 12.35
CA GLY A 31 27.03 8.29 11.48
C GLY A 31 26.56 7.21 10.48
N ASN A 32 25.48 6.47 10.80
CA ASN A 32 24.85 5.49 9.91
C ASN A 32 23.35 5.37 10.23
N GLY A 33 22.55 4.91 9.26
CA GLY A 33 21.14 4.59 9.47
C GLY A 33 20.16 5.75 9.31
N ASN A 34 20.62 6.95 8.95
CA ASN A 34 19.75 8.14 8.78
C ASN A 34 18.57 7.88 7.84
N GLY A 35 18.78 7.19 6.71
CA GLY A 35 17.71 6.87 5.78
C GLY A 35 16.65 5.93 6.36
N ARG A 36 17.02 4.99 7.23
CA ARG A 36 16.08 4.13 7.97
C ARG A 36 15.32 4.93 9.01
N THR A 37 16.02 5.75 9.76
CA THR A 37 15.44 6.57 10.82
C THR A 37 14.47 7.60 10.26
N VAL A 38 14.79 8.29 9.18
CA VAL A 38 13.89 9.29 8.59
C VAL A 38 12.60 8.65 8.06
N ARG A 39 12.68 7.45 7.48
CA ARG A 39 11.46 6.73 7.04
C ARG A 39 10.61 6.28 8.23
N LEU A 40 11.24 5.81 9.30
CA LEU A 40 10.53 5.45 10.54
C LEU A 40 9.89 6.68 11.19
N LEU A 41 10.58 7.82 11.21
CA LEU A 41 10.04 9.09 11.71
C LEU A 41 8.84 9.54 10.88
N THR A 42 8.93 9.45 9.55
CA THR A 42 7.82 9.76 8.64
C THR A 42 6.60 8.88 8.93
N TYR A 43 6.83 7.58 9.13
CA TYR A 43 5.79 6.63 9.51
C TYR A 43 5.14 6.99 10.85
N ALA A 44 5.95 7.30 11.86
CA ALA A 44 5.46 7.69 13.18
C ALA A 44 4.64 8.99 13.14
N MET A 45 5.04 9.96 12.32
CA MET A 45 4.27 11.20 12.13
C MET A 45 2.94 10.96 11.41
N LEU A 46 2.92 10.11 10.39
CA LEU A 46 1.67 9.73 9.73
C LEU A 46 0.70 9.06 10.72
N LEU A 47 1.21 8.18 11.61
CA LEU A 47 0.44 7.61 12.71
C LEU A 47 -0.11 8.68 13.65
N LYS A 48 0.77 9.58 14.13
CA LYS A 48 0.41 10.66 15.06
C LYS A 48 -0.72 11.54 14.52
N TYR A 49 -0.71 11.81 13.22
CA TYR A 49 -1.70 12.66 12.55
C TYR A 49 -2.94 11.88 12.06
N GLY A 50 -3.08 10.61 12.44
CA GLY A 50 -4.29 9.83 12.14
C GLY A 50 -4.42 9.35 10.70
N PHE A 51 -3.32 9.35 9.93
CA PHE A 51 -3.32 8.80 8.57
C PHE A 51 -3.26 7.26 8.56
N ASN A 52 -4.10 6.64 9.41
CA ASN A 52 -4.32 5.20 9.44
C ASN A 52 -5.40 4.86 8.41
N ILE A 53 -5.22 3.77 7.66
CA ILE A 53 -6.23 3.30 6.73
C ILE A 53 -7.05 2.22 7.43
N GLY A 54 -8.24 2.62 7.90
CA GLY A 54 -9.31 1.77 8.40
C GLY A 54 -8.98 0.88 9.60
N ASP A 55 -9.95 0.09 10.02
CA ASP A 55 -9.92 -0.82 11.18
C ASP A 55 -8.87 -1.95 11.08
N TYR A 56 -8.24 -2.14 9.94
CA TYR A 56 -7.26 -3.19 9.68
C TYR A 56 -5.80 -2.79 9.92
N GLY A 57 -5.53 -1.61 10.50
CA GLY A 57 -4.18 -1.16 10.87
C GLY A 57 -3.19 -1.04 9.69
N ARG A 58 -3.67 -0.99 8.46
CA ARG A 58 -2.80 -0.81 7.30
C ARG A 58 -2.46 0.67 7.14
N LEU A 59 -1.20 0.99 7.31
CA LEU A 59 -0.65 2.31 7.07
C LEU A 59 -0.15 2.47 5.64
N ILE A 60 -0.22 3.72 5.17
CA ILE A 60 0.54 4.13 3.99
C ILE A 60 2.01 3.84 4.26
N ASN A 61 2.65 3.08 3.37
CA ASN A 61 4.06 2.74 3.52
C ASN A 61 4.95 3.86 2.94
N PRO A 62 5.54 4.73 3.75
CA PRO A 62 6.39 5.80 3.25
C PRO A 62 7.65 5.26 2.56
N THR A 63 8.08 4.04 2.88
CA THR A 63 9.22 3.40 2.21
C THR A 63 8.97 3.21 0.72
N ALA A 64 7.73 2.87 0.32
CA ALA A 64 7.38 2.74 -1.08
C ALA A 64 7.56 4.05 -1.86
N ILE A 65 7.25 5.21 -1.23
CA ILE A 65 7.39 6.53 -1.87
C ILE A 65 8.86 6.83 -2.16
N PHE A 66 9.75 6.56 -1.20
CA PHE A 66 11.15 6.98 -1.25
C PHE A 66 12.11 5.93 -1.81
N CYS A 67 11.67 4.68 -1.96
CA CYS A 67 12.52 3.57 -2.41
C CYS A 67 12.16 3.04 -3.81
N CYS A 68 10.97 3.32 -4.34
CA CYS A 68 10.58 2.84 -5.67
C CYS A 68 11.37 3.50 -6.79
N ASP A 69 11.67 4.80 -6.64
CA ASP A 69 12.51 5.55 -7.56
C ASP A 69 13.55 6.32 -6.74
N ARG A 70 14.69 5.68 -6.55
CA ARG A 70 15.75 6.20 -5.70
C ARG A 70 16.45 7.42 -6.31
N GLU A 71 16.61 7.45 -7.62
CA GLU A 71 17.23 8.58 -8.33
C GLU A 71 16.35 9.82 -8.21
N LYS A 72 15.06 9.67 -8.47
CA LYS A 72 14.08 10.74 -8.31
C LYS A 72 14.00 11.26 -6.88
N TYR A 73 14.06 10.37 -5.90
CA TYR A 73 14.08 10.75 -4.49
C TYR A 73 15.28 11.65 -4.15
N TYR A 74 16.49 11.28 -4.58
CA TYR A 74 17.68 12.11 -4.34
C TYR A 74 17.67 13.41 -5.12
N GLU A 75 17.16 13.43 -6.35
CA GLU A 75 16.92 14.65 -7.12
C GLU A 75 16.01 15.62 -6.35
N MET A 76 14.90 15.12 -5.82
CA MET A 76 13.94 15.93 -5.07
C MET A 76 14.51 16.45 -3.74
N LEU A 77 15.33 15.67 -3.05
CA LEU A 77 16.07 16.14 -1.88
C LEU A 77 17.03 17.27 -2.25
N SER A 78 17.82 17.10 -3.31
CA SER A 78 18.76 18.12 -3.79
C SER A 78 18.08 19.44 -4.15
N ILE A 79 16.90 19.38 -4.77
CA ILE A 79 16.08 20.58 -5.03
C ILE A 79 15.68 21.24 -3.70
N ALA A 80 15.22 20.45 -2.73
CA ALA A 80 14.78 20.97 -1.44
C ALA A 80 15.92 21.61 -0.63
N ASP A 81 17.17 21.15 -0.84
CA ASP A 81 18.38 21.69 -0.18
C ASP A 81 18.66 23.15 -0.53
N GLU A 82 18.10 23.67 -1.65
CA GLU A 82 18.15 25.08 -1.98
C GLU A 82 17.48 25.97 -0.92
N GLY A 83 16.56 25.42 -0.13
CA GLY A 83 15.91 26.10 0.98
C GLY A 83 14.94 27.22 0.60
N THR A 84 14.68 27.42 -0.70
CA THR A 84 13.69 28.43 -1.18
C THR A 84 12.27 27.88 -1.00
N ASP A 85 11.29 28.78 -0.85
CA ASP A 85 9.87 28.39 -0.75
C ASP A 85 9.43 27.54 -1.95
N LYS A 86 9.87 27.89 -3.16
CA LYS A 86 9.58 27.13 -4.38
C LYS A 86 10.14 25.72 -4.32
N ALA A 87 11.38 25.57 -3.88
CA ALA A 87 12.04 24.27 -3.73
C ALA A 87 11.35 23.38 -2.70
N LEU A 88 11.02 23.95 -1.54
CA LEU A 88 10.30 23.25 -0.48
C LEU A 88 8.87 22.86 -0.90
N LEU A 89 8.19 23.68 -1.68
CA LEU A 89 6.89 23.34 -2.25
C LEU A 89 7.00 22.21 -3.28
N THR A 90 8.04 22.22 -4.12
CA THR A 90 8.31 21.14 -5.09
C THR A 90 8.54 19.81 -4.40
N TRP A 91 9.37 19.79 -3.37
CA TRP A 91 9.58 18.63 -2.51
C TRP A 91 8.29 18.16 -1.85
N SER A 92 7.55 19.07 -1.22
CA SER A 92 6.31 18.76 -0.53
C SER A 92 5.29 18.16 -1.48
N LYS A 93 5.16 18.70 -2.68
CA LYS A 93 4.29 18.16 -3.74
C LYS A 93 4.69 16.71 -4.09
N TYR A 94 5.98 16.45 -4.30
CA TYR A 94 6.48 15.09 -4.58
C TYR A 94 6.08 14.10 -3.49
N VAL A 95 6.26 14.45 -2.22
CA VAL A 95 5.88 13.59 -1.08
C VAL A 95 4.36 13.38 -1.03
N LEU A 96 3.58 14.44 -1.19
CA LEU A 96 2.11 14.36 -1.14
C LEU A 96 1.53 13.55 -2.31
N ASP A 97 2.06 13.71 -3.51
CA ASP A 97 1.69 12.90 -4.68
C ASP A 97 2.02 11.42 -4.45
N GLY A 98 3.17 11.13 -3.84
CA GLY A 98 3.58 9.78 -3.45
C GLY A 98 2.61 9.15 -2.43
N LEU A 99 2.26 9.89 -1.38
CA LEU A 99 1.27 9.45 -0.37
C LEU A 99 -0.11 9.20 -1.00
N LEU A 100 -0.55 10.08 -1.87
CA LEU A 100 -1.82 9.93 -2.58
C LEU A 100 -1.84 8.67 -3.47
N ASN A 101 -0.75 8.41 -4.17
CA ASN A 101 -0.63 7.23 -5.02
C ASN A 101 -0.61 5.93 -4.20
N GLU A 102 0.10 5.89 -3.07
CA GLU A 102 0.06 4.75 -2.15
C GLU A 102 -1.35 4.51 -1.58
N ARG A 103 -2.06 5.58 -1.20
CA ARG A 103 -3.45 5.48 -0.77
C ARG A 103 -4.36 4.90 -1.87
N LYS A 104 -4.20 5.35 -3.12
CA LYS A 104 -4.97 4.82 -4.25
C LYS A 104 -4.73 3.33 -4.46
N LYS A 105 -3.46 2.87 -4.37
CA LYS A 105 -3.12 1.44 -4.45
C LYS A 105 -3.79 0.63 -3.34
N LEU A 106 -3.77 1.16 -2.11
CA LEU A 106 -4.41 0.51 -0.97
C LEU A 106 -5.93 0.42 -1.14
N ASN A 107 -6.58 1.48 -1.64
CA ASN A 107 -8.02 1.45 -1.92
C ASN A 107 -8.38 0.36 -2.94
N VAL A 108 -7.56 0.17 -3.98
CA VAL A 108 -7.76 -0.91 -4.96
C VAL A 108 -7.62 -2.29 -4.32
N LEU A 109 -6.68 -2.46 -3.37
CA LEU A 109 -6.48 -3.72 -2.64
C LEU A 109 -7.56 -4.00 -1.59
N LEU A 110 -8.25 -2.95 -1.11
CA LEU A 110 -9.37 -3.08 -0.18
C LEU A 110 -10.70 -3.33 -0.90
N ASP A 111 -10.77 -3.04 -2.19
CA ASP A 111 -11.94 -3.33 -3.00
C ASP A 111 -11.91 -4.79 -3.48
N TYR A 112 -12.77 -5.62 -2.88
CA TYR A 112 -12.86 -7.06 -3.18
C TYR A 112 -13.05 -7.34 -4.68
N GLU A 113 -13.87 -6.60 -5.38
CA GLU A 113 -14.10 -6.77 -6.82
C GLU A 113 -12.86 -6.43 -7.65
N SER A 114 -12.10 -5.41 -7.25
CA SER A 114 -10.81 -5.10 -7.89
C SER A 114 -9.76 -6.19 -7.63
N VAL A 115 -9.68 -6.73 -6.43
CA VAL A 115 -8.77 -7.85 -6.09
C VAL A 115 -9.14 -9.10 -6.89
N LYS A 116 -10.42 -9.42 -6.93
CA LYS A 116 -10.96 -10.56 -7.67
C LYS A 116 -10.62 -10.49 -9.16
N THR A 117 -10.86 -9.33 -9.79
CA THR A 117 -10.70 -9.17 -11.24
C THR A 117 -9.25 -8.95 -11.66
N LYS A 118 -8.46 -8.21 -10.86
CA LYS A 118 -7.09 -7.80 -11.23
C LYS A 118 -5.99 -8.71 -10.69
N ILE A 119 -6.30 -9.49 -9.66
CA ILE A 119 -5.31 -10.35 -9.00
C ILE A 119 -5.72 -11.82 -9.10
N PHE A 120 -6.89 -12.20 -8.55
CA PHE A 120 -7.26 -13.62 -8.47
C PHE A 120 -7.51 -14.22 -9.85
N LYS A 121 -8.32 -13.58 -10.68
CA LYS A 121 -8.64 -14.11 -12.00
C LYS A 121 -7.40 -14.31 -12.87
N PRO A 122 -6.52 -13.32 -13.09
CA PRO A 122 -5.28 -13.53 -13.86
C PRO A 122 -4.35 -14.59 -13.28
N ALA A 123 -4.25 -14.67 -11.93
CA ALA A 123 -3.41 -15.68 -11.28
C ALA A 123 -3.95 -17.10 -11.51
N ILE A 124 -5.26 -17.30 -11.39
CA ILE A 124 -5.93 -18.58 -11.62
C ILE A 124 -5.80 -19.00 -13.09
N ASP A 125 -6.01 -18.07 -14.03
CA ASP A 125 -5.87 -18.31 -15.47
C ASP A 125 -4.41 -18.66 -15.84
N SER A 126 -3.44 -17.97 -15.23
CA SER A 126 -2.01 -18.26 -15.41
C SER A 126 -1.64 -19.64 -14.84
N ALA A 127 -2.18 -20.02 -13.69
CA ALA A 127 -1.96 -21.33 -13.08
C ALA A 127 -2.47 -22.47 -13.99
N LEU A 128 -3.61 -22.27 -14.63
CA LEU A 128 -4.13 -23.22 -15.62
C LEU A 128 -3.23 -23.29 -16.88
N SER A 129 -2.83 -22.15 -17.43
CA SER A 129 -2.01 -22.08 -18.63
C SER A 129 -0.62 -22.70 -18.45
N ASN A 130 -0.06 -22.60 -17.22
CA ASN A 130 1.23 -23.20 -16.86
C ASN A 130 1.11 -24.66 -16.38
N GLY A 131 -0.09 -25.25 -16.36
CA GLY A 131 -0.31 -26.63 -15.94
C GLY A 131 -0.18 -26.90 -14.46
N PHE A 132 -0.21 -25.84 -13.61
CA PHE A 132 -0.16 -25.98 -12.15
C PHE A 132 -1.48 -26.47 -11.56
N ILE A 133 -2.59 -26.23 -12.25
CA ILE A 133 -3.92 -26.70 -11.89
C ILE A 133 -4.63 -27.31 -13.10
N SER A 134 -5.52 -28.28 -12.84
CA SER A 134 -6.39 -28.88 -13.82
C SER A 134 -7.56 -27.97 -14.20
N LYS A 135 -8.25 -28.28 -15.31
CA LYS A 135 -9.48 -27.56 -15.72
C LYS A 135 -10.59 -27.61 -14.66
N ASP A 136 -10.71 -28.71 -13.92
CA ASP A 136 -11.73 -28.87 -12.88
C ASP A 136 -11.37 -28.05 -11.64
N GLU A 137 -10.09 -28.04 -11.26
CA GLU A 137 -9.61 -27.17 -10.18
C GLU A 137 -9.76 -25.68 -10.54
N HIS A 138 -9.45 -25.29 -11.78
CA HIS A 138 -9.66 -23.92 -12.26
C HIS A 138 -11.12 -23.49 -12.10
N LYS A 139 -12.08 -24.36 -12.52
CA LYS A 139 -13.52 -24.07 -12.35
C LYS A 139 -13.90 -23.91 -10.89
N LEU A 140 -13.43 -24.82 -10.05
CA LEU A 140 -13.72 -24.79 -8.61
C LEU A 140 -13.15 -23.52 -7.94
N ILE A 141 -11.87 -23.22 -8.16
CA ILE A 141 -11.20 -22.04 -7.60
C ILE A 141 -11.86 -20.74 -8.12
N SER A 142 -12.21 -20.70 -9.40
CA SER A 142 -12.93 -19.56 -9.99
C SER A 142 -14.30 -19.36 -9.34
N PHE A 143 -15.05 -20.43 -9.10
CA PHE A 143 -16.33 -20.37 -8.42
C PHE A 143 -16.17 -19.91 -6.96
N ILE A 144 -15.15 -20.42 -6.24
CA ILE A 144 -14.81 -19.97 -4.89
C ILE A 144 -14.49 -18.48 -4.86
N SER A 145 -13.63 -18.01 -5.77
CA SER A 145 -13.24 -16.62 -5.84
C SER A 145 -14.39 -15.67 -6.18
N GLN A 146 -15.45 -16.17 -6.81
CA GLN A 146 -16.63 -15.37 -7.15
C GLN A 146 -17.60 -15.17 -5.98
N ASN A 147 -17.67 -16.11 -5.05
CA ASN A 147 -18.71 -16.14 -4.03
C ASN A 147 -18.24 -15.72 -2.63
N GLY A 148 -16.93 -15.48 -2.43
CA GLY A 148 -16.34 -14.97 -1.19
C GLY A 148 -16.37 -15.97 -0.03
N SER A 149 -17.52 -16.40 0.44
CA SER A 149 -17.68 -17.47 1.44
C SER A 149 -18.53 -18.58 0.86
N ILE A 150 -18.09 -19.84 1.00
CA ILE A 150 -18.71 -20.99 0.36
C ILE A 150 -18.99 -22.10 1.37
N ALA A 151 -20.22 -22.61 1.31
CA ALA A 151 -20.61 -23.85 1.98
C ALA A 151 -20.46 -25.06 1.03
N ALA A 152 -20.15 -26.24 1.58
CA ALA A 152 -20.06 -27.47 0.81
C ALA A 152 -21.33 -27.76 -0.02
N SER A 153 -22.50 -27.36 0.48
CA SER A 153 -23.77 -27.46 -0.24
C SER A 153 -23.84 -26.65 -1.53
N MET A 154 -23.14 -25.51 -1.60
CA MET A 154 -23.09 -24.68 -2.82
C MET A 154 -22.25 -25.37 -3.90
N ILE A 155 -21.11 -25.94 -3.52
CA ILE A 155 -20.23 -26.70 -4.42
C ILE A 155 -20.93 -27.99 -4.87
N SER A 156 -21.58 -28.70 -3.96
CA SER A 156 -22.39 -29.90 -4.26
C SER A 156 -23.40 -29.60 -5.35
N LYS A 157 -24.10 -28.49 -5.27
CA LYS A 157 -25.14 -28.08 -6.24
C LYS A 157 -24.54 -27.65 -7.57
N GLU A 158 -23.50 -26.83 -7.57
CA GLU A 158 -22.90 -26.27 -8.79
C GLU A 158 -22.16 -27.33 -9.61
N PHE A 159 -21.46 -28.24 -8.92
CA PHE A 159 -20.62 -29.26 -9.58
C PHE A 159 -21.26 -30.65 -9.61
N ASN A 160 -22.53 -30.75 -9.23
CA ASN A 160 -23.30 -32.00 -9.19
C ASN A 160 -22.58 -33.13 -8.43
N LEU A 161 -22.03 -32.78 -7.24
CA LEU A 161 -21.30 -33.66 -6.35
C LEU A 161 -22.13 -34.03 -5.12
N THR A 162 -21.79 -35.16 -4.44
CA THR A 162 -22.35 -35.40 -3.12
C THR A 162 -21.76 -34.43 -2.09
N THR A 163 -22.45 -34.22 -0.97
CA THR A 163 -21.98 -33.30 0.11
C THR A 163 -20.61 -33.71 0.63
N ASP A 164 -20.35 -35.03 0.75
CA ASP A 164 -19.06 -35.55 1.19
C ASP A 164 -17.94 -35.28 0.18
N GLN A 165 -18.22 -35.47 -1.11
CA GLN A 165 -17.28 -35.13 -2.18
C GLN A 165 -16.99 -33.63 -2.25
N ALA A 166 -18.00 -32.79 -2.05
CA ALA A 166 -17.83 -31.33 -1.98
C ALA A 166 -16.99 -30.92 -0.76
N SER A 167 -17.24 -31.49 0.39
CA SER A 167 -16.48 -31.26 1.63
C SER A 167 -15.01 -31.68 1.50
N TYR A 168 -14.73 -32.75 0.79
CA TYR A 168 -13.37 -33.23 0.54
C TYR A 168 -12.60 -32.29 -0.40
N ARG A 169 -13.26 -31.71 -1.38
CA ARG A 169 -12.64 -30.78 -2.35
C ARG A 169 -12.34 -29.38 -1.79
N ILE A 170 -12.91 -29.01 -0.63
CA ILE A 170 -12.68 -27.73 0.04
C ILE A 170 -11.50 -27.82 1.03
N LYS A 171 -11.17 -29.03 1.49
CA LYS A 171 -10.03 -29.27 2.41
C LYS A 171 -8.70 -29.22 1.67
#